data_b025c28c56616ac84e7c8359c549da5d
#
_entry.id   b025c28c56616ac84e7c8359c549da5d
#
_cell.length_a   1.000
_cell.length_b   1.000
_cell.length_c   1.000
_cell.angle_alpha   90.00
_cell.angle_beta   90.00
_cell.angle_gamma   90.00
#
_symmetry.space_group_name_H-M   'P 1'
#
loop_
_entity.id
_entity.type
_entity.pdbx_description
1 polymer ?
#
loop_
_entity_poly.entity_id
_entity_poly.type
_entity_poly.pdbx_seq_one_letter_code
_entity_poly.pdbx_strand_id
1 'polypeptide(L)'
;MITIKSFEFNYFQENTFLLYDDTREAVLIDCGCCRKEEEKELTDFILENKLTLKHLLCTHLHVDHVFGNGFIYKTYGLKPEANKQDVEKLPSPDEQAKLFGLRQHVENVPVEKYIVGGEIIKFGTSELQVLTVPGHSPGSVAFYNNKNGFAIV
;
A
#
# COMPACT_ATOMS: atom_id res chain seq x y z
N MET A 1 2.08 20.71 -2.22
CA MET A 1 1.54 19.89 -3.33
C MET A 1 2.00 18.46 -3.16
N ILE A 2 1.12 17.50 -3.43
CA ILE A 2 1.45 16.08 -3.36
C ILE A 2 2.05 15.63 -4.69
N THR A 3 3.21 14.99 -4.65
CA THR A 3 3.82 14.34 -5.79
C THR A 3 3.47 12.84 -5.74
N ILE A 4 3.06 12.28 -6.86
CA ILE A 4 2.70 10.87 -7.00
C ILE A 4 3.75 10.19 -7.87
N LYS A 5 4.39 9.16 -7.34
CA LYS A 5 5.27 8.25 -8.07
C LYS A 5 4.60 6.89 -8.12
N SER A 6 4.45 6.34 -9.31
CA SER A 6 3.93 4.98 -9.49
C SER A 6 5.04 4.03 -9.91
N PHE A 7 4.93 2.78 -9.46
CA PHE A 7 5.79 1.66 -9.83
C PHE A 7 4.89 0.54 -10.34
N GLU A 8 5.34 -0.17 -11.36
CA GLU A 8 4.70 -1.40 -11.81
C GLU A 8 5.49 -2.58 -11.27
N PHE A 9 4.88 -3.37 -10.37
CA PHE A 9 5.55 -4.46 -9.69
C PHE A 9 4.84 -5.80 -9.89
N ASN A 10 5.56 -6.87 -9.66
CA ASN A 10 5.19 -8.28 -9.70
C ASN A 10 4.63 -8.77 -11.05
N TYR A 11 4.26 -10.05 -11.10
CA TYR A 11 3.79 -10.71 -12.33
C TYR A 11 2.39 -10.27 -12.76
N PHE A 12 1.64 -9.64 -11.85
CA PHE A 12 0.30 -9.11 -12.13
C PHE A 12 0.34 -7.67 -12.66
N GLN A 13 1.54 -7.09 -12.81
CA GLN A 13 1.71 -5.71 -13.26
C GLN A 13 0.91 -4.73 -12.38
N GLU A 14 0.99 -4.95 -11.08
CA GLU A 14 0.30 -4.14 -10.08
C GLU A 14 0.92 -2.75 -9.98
N ASN A 15 0.10 -1.73 -9.72
CA ASN A 15 0.56 -0.37 -9.49
C ASN A 15 0.74 -0.09 -8.00
N THR A 16 1.98 0.11 -7.61
CA THR A 16 2.36 0.59 -6.27
C THR A 16 2.51 2.11 -6.33
N PHE A 17 1.87 2.84 -5.42
CA PHE A 17 1.93 4.29 -5.40
C PHE A 17 2.69 4.81 -4.18
N LEU A 18 3.59 5.75 -4.42
CA LEU A 18 4.30 6.48 -3.37
C LEU A 18 3.93 7.96 -3.48
N LEU A 19 3.26 8.48 -2.46
CA LEU A 19 2.82 9.87 -2.39
C LEU A 19 3.66 10.60 -1.36
N TYR A 20 4.14 11.78 -1.71
CA TYR A 20 4.92 12.61 -0.79
C TYR A 20 4.71 14.10 -1.06
N ASP A 21 4.99 14.93 -0.08
CA ASP A 21 4.89 16.38 -0.21
C ASP A 21 6.24 17.08 0.01
N ASP A 22 6.23 18.40 0.08
CA ASP A 22 7.44 19.22 0.21
C ASP A 22 8.17 18.99 1.54
N THR A 23 7.49 18.43 2.55
CA THR A 23 8.13 18.07 3.83
C THR A 23 8.99 16.81 3.72
N ARG A 24 8.90 16.07 2.61
CA ARG A 24 9.51 14.76 2.40
C ARG A 24 8.89 13.62 3.23
N GLU A 25 7.82 13.88 3.95
CA GLU A 25 7.00 12.78 4.48
C GLU A 25 6.18 12.13 3.36
N ALA A 26 6.07 10.81 3.42
CA ALA A 26 5.49 10.02 2.36
C ALA A 26 4.58 8.92 2.88
N VAL A 27 3.64 8.49 2.04
CA VAL A 27 2.83 7.29 2.23
C VAL A 27 3.03 6.35 1.06
N LEU A 28 3.09 5.06 1.34
CA LEU A 28 3.17 4.00 0.35
C LEU A 28 1.82 3.29 0.30
N ILE A 29 1.26 3.15 -0.90
CA ILE A 29 -0.05 2.55 -1.12
C ILE A 29 0.12 1.32 -2.00
N ASP A 30 -0.38 0.17 -1.53
CA ASP A 30 -0.36 -1.10 -2.24
C ASP A 30 1.05 -1.53 -2.65
N CYS A 31 1.86 -1.93 -1.68
CA CYS A 31 3.24 -2.34 -1.96
C CYS A 31 3.30 -3.75 -2.53
N GLY A 32 3.42 -3.84 -3.85
CA GLY A 32 3.43 -5.10 -4.59
C GLY A 32 4.81 -5.64 -4.95
N CYS A 33 5.92 -5.05 -4.47
CA CYS A 33 7.26 -5.53 -4.80
C CYS A 33 7.48 -6.96 -4.27
N CYS A 34 7.98 -7.85 -5.11
CA CYS A 34 8.22 -9.25 -4.76
C CYS A 34 9.59 -9.76 -5.20
N ARG A 35 10.31 -9.00 -6.00
CA ARG A 35 11.66 -9.34 -6.49
C ARG A 35 12.69 -8.36 -5.95
N LYS A 36 13.94 -8.81 -5.84
CA LYS A 36 15.03 -7.96 -5.33
C LYS A 36 15.23 -6.68 -6.14
N GLU A 37 15.05 -6.76 -7.45
CA GLU A 37 15.14 -5.59 -8.33
C GLU A 37 14.04 -4.57 -8.03
N GLU A 38 12.84 -5.05 -7.72
CA GLU A 38 11.69 -4.20 -7.36
C GLU A 38 11.88 -3.56 -5.98
N GLU A 39 12.35 -4.35 -5.01
CA GLU A 39 12.70 -3.83 -3.69
C GLU A 39 13.76 -2.72 -3.80
N LYS A 40 14.79 -2.94 -4.62
CA LYS A 40 15.85 -1.97 -4.86
C LYS A 40 15.34 -0.71 -5.54
N GLU A 41 14.51 -0.84 -6.57
CA GLU A 41 13.91 0.30 -7.28
C GLU A 41 13.14 1.21 -6.30
N LEU A 42 12.34 0.62 -5.44
CA LEU A 42 11.57 1.35 -4.43
C LEU A 42 12.47 2.03 -3.40
N THR A 43 13.41 1.30 -2.81
CA THR A 43 14.29 1.84 -1.77
C THR A 43 15.25 2.89 -2.32
N ASP A 44 15.76 2.74 -3.54
CA ASP A 44 16.61 3.74 -4.19
C ASP A 44 15.84 5.05 -4.39
N PHE A 45 14.59 4.99 -4.84
CA PHE A 45 13.77 6.18 -5.01
C PHE A 45 13.53 6.89 -3.67
N ILE A 46 13.19 6.13 -2.63
CA ILE A 46 12.97 6.68 -1.28
C ILE A 46 14.23 7.36 -0.77
N LEU A 47 15.39 6.73 -0.93
CA LEU A 47 16.68 7.25 -0.46
C LEU A 47 17.12 8.50 -1.25
N GLU A 48 17.08 8.43 -2.57
CA GLU A 48 17.49 9.54 -3.45
C GLU A 48 16.64 10.79 -3.24
N ASN A 49 15.34 10.62 -2.95
CA ASN A 49 14.44 11.73 -2.67
C ASN A 49 14.36 12.11 -1.19
N LYS A 50 15.14 11.44 -0.33
CA LYS A 50 15.21 11.69 1.12
C LYS A 50 13.83 11.61 1.79
N LEU A 51 13.02 10.62 1.39
CA LEU A 51 11.66 10.47 1.89
C LEU A 51 11.64 9.70 3.22
N THR A 52 10.69 10.08 4.07
CA THR A 52 10.37 9.37 5.31
C THR A 52 8.98 8.77 5.18
N LEU A 53 8.89 7.43 5.12
CA LEU A 53 7.60 6.75 5.07
C LEU A 53 6.88 6.86 6.41
N LYS A 54 5.63 7.30 6.39
CA LYS A 54 4.78 7.45 7.57
C LYS A 54 3.71 6.37 7.65
N HIS A 55 3.23 5.90 6.51
CA HIS A 55 2.14 4.93 6.42
C HIS A 55 2.39 3.94 5.30
N LEU A 56 1.97 2.70 5.53
CA LEU A 56 1.81 1.65 4.51
C LEU A 56 0.30 1.38 4.40
N LEU A 57 -0.32 1.90 3.36
CA LEU A 57 -1.76 1.84 3.16
C LEU A 57 -2.11 0.77 2.13
N CYS A 58 -3.26 0.12 2.30
CA CYS A 58 -3.78 -0.84 1.34
C CYS A 58 -5.17 -0.40 0.86
N THR A 59 -5.35 -0.31 -0.45
CA THR A 59 -6.69 -0.12 -1.03
C THR A 59 -7.54 -1.36 -0.79
N HIS A 60 -6.93 -2.53 -0.87
CA HIS A 60 -7.51 -3.83 -0.57
C HIS A 60 -6.39 -4.87 -0.36
N LEU A 61 -6.75 -6.07 0.10
CA LEU A 61 -5.77 -7.08 0.50
C LEU A 61 -5.66 -8.26 -0.47
N HIS A 62 -5.84 -8.04 -1.78
CA HIS A 62 -5.45 -9.05 -2.76
C HIS A 62 -3.92 -9.20 -2.80
N VAL A 63 -3.45 -10.41 -3.05
CA VAL A 63 -2.05 -10.79 -2.86
C VAL A 63 -1.07 -9.93 -3.66
N ASP A 64 -1.41 -9.54 -4.87
CA ASP A 64 -0.57 -8.71 -5.73
C ASP A 64 -0.34 -7.30 -5.17
N HIS A 65 -1.22 -6.81 -4.31
CA HIS A 65 -1.11 -5.51 -3.65
C HIS A 65 -0.36 -5.55 -2.32
N VAL A 66 -0.01 -6.75 -1.82
CA VAL A 66 0.59 -6.91 -0.49
C VAL A 66 1.88 -7.73 -0.49
N PHE A 67 2.39 -8.14 -1.65
CA PHE A 67 3.64 -8.92 -1.73
C PHE A 67 4.80 -8.29 -0.99
N GLY A 68 4.90 -6.97 -0.99
CA GLY A 68 6.01 -6.24 -0.40
C GLY A 68 5.84 -5.86 1.06
N ASN A 69 4.71 -6.20 1.70
CA ASN A 69 4.44 -5.77 3.08
C ASN A 69 5.50 -6.27 4.06
N GLY A 70 5.96 -7.52 3.92
CA GLY A 70 7.03 -8.09 4.74
C GLY A 70 8.34 -7.33 4.59
N PHE A 71 8.70 -6.98 3.36
CA PHE A 71 9.89 -6.19 3.06
C PHE A 71 9.82 -4.80 3.70
N ILE A 72 8.68 -4.11 3.58
CA ILE A 72 8.48 -2.78 4.17
C ILE A 72 8.52 -2.84 5.69
N TYR A 73 7.93 -3.87 6.29
CA TYR A 73 8.00 -4.06 7.74
C TYR A 73 9.44 -4.23 8.23
N LYS A 74 10.20 -5.08 7.57
CA LYS A 74 11.62 -5.32 7.92
C LYS A 74 12.51 -4.09 7.71
N THR A 75 12.25 -3.32 6.65
CA THR A 75 13.11 -2.20 6.25
C THR A 75 12.75 -0.89 6.95
N TYR A 76 11.45 -0.62 7.11
CA TYR A 76 10.95 0.67 7.61
C TYR A 76 10.14 0.56 8.91
N GLY A 77 9.86 -0.64 9.37
CA GLY A 77 9.10 -0.87 10.61
C GLY A 77 7.61 -0.55 10.52
N LEU A 78 7.06 -0.41 9.30
CA LEU A 78 5.66 -0.08 9.09
C LEU A 78 4.83 -1.34 8.86
N LYS A 79 3.68 -1.41 9.52
CA LYS A 79 2.67 -2.45 9.29
C LYS A 79 1.57 -1.92 8.38
N PRO A 80 0.92 -2.81 7.59
CA PRO A 80 -0.14 -2.38 6.68
C PRO A 80 -1.36 -1.88 7.44
N GLU A 81 -1.98 -0.83 6.90
CA GLU A 81 -3.26 -0.28 7.35
C GLU A 81 -4.30 -0.57 6.27
N ALA A 82 -5.37 -1.26 6.64
CA ALA A 82 -6.40 -1.73 5.70
C ALA A 82 -7.79 -1.73 6.35
N ASN A 83 -8.82 -1.89 5.54
CA ASN A 83 -10.18 -2.02 6.04
C ASN A 83 -10.40 -3.41 6.67
N LYS A 84 -11.09 -3.43 7.79
CA LYS A 84 -11.38 -4.64 8.57
C LYS A 84 -12.11 -5.73 7.77
N GLN A 85 -12.98 -5.33 6.84
CA GLN A 85 -13.74 -6.29 6.03
C GLN A 85 -12.84 -7.21 5.21
N ASP A 86 -11.76 -6.68 4.64
CA ASP A 86 -10.79 -7.50 3.90
C ASP A 86 -9.99 -8.40 4.82
N VAL A 87 -9.58 -7.89 5.98
CA VAL A 87 -8.86 -8.70 6.98
C VAL A 87 -9.69 -9.92 7.41
N GLU A 88 -10.99 -9.75 7.60
CA GLU A 88 -11.87 -10.82 8.08
C GLU A 88 -12.35 -11.76 6.97
N LYS A 89 -12.51 -11.28 5.75
CA LYS A 89 -13.19 -12.01 4.67
C LYS A 89 -12.28 -12.59 3.62
N LEU A 90 -11.08 -12.04 3.42
CA LEU A 90 -10.14 -12.57 2.43
C LEU A 90 -9.21 -13.62 3.05
N PRO A 91 -8.79 -14.63 2.27
CA PRO A 91 -7.71 -15.52 2.69
C PRO A 91 -6.43 -14.73 2.96
N SER A 92 -5.52 -15.31 3.74
CA SER A 92 -4.20 -14.70 3.94
C SER A 92 -3.45 -14.56 2.61
N PRO A 93 -2.47 -13.63 2.51
CA PRO A 93 -1.67 -13.50 1.29
C PRO A 93 -1.01 -14.81 0.84
N ASP A 94 -0.51 -15.61 1.77
CA ASP A 94 0.10 -16.90 1.44
C ASP A 94 -0.91 -17.92 0.91
N GLU A 95 -2.10 -17.95 1.48
CA GLU A 95 -3.20 -18.79 0.97
C GLU A 95 -3.64 -18.36 -0.43
N GLN A 96 -3.77 -17.05 -0.65
CA GLN A 96 -4.08 -16.52 -1.99
C GLN A 96 -2.99 -16.89 -3.01
N ALA A 97 -1.71 -16.76 -2.63
CA ALA A 97 -0.59 -17.14 -3.50
C ALA A 97 -0.69 -18.61 -3.92
N LYS A 98 -1.00 -19.50 -2.98
CA LYS A 98 -1.21 -20.93 -3.28
C LYS A 98 -2.38 -21.17 -4.22
N LEU A 99 -3.49 -20.45 -4.03
CA LEU A 99 -4.66 -20.56 -4.92
C LEU A 99 -4.33 -20.13 -6.36
N PHE A 100 -3.44 -19.16 -6.55
CA PHE A 100 -2.95 -18.74 -7.87
C PHE A 100 -1.82 -19.63 -8.41
N GLY A 101 -1.43 -20.68 -7.70
CA GLY A 101 -0.35 -21.57 -8.11
C GLY A 101 1.04 -20.96 -7.98
N LEU A 102 1.20 -19.92 -7.20
CA LEU A 102 2.50 -19.31 -6.94
C LEU A 102 3.29 -20.16 -5.96
N ARG A 103 4.55 -20.43 -6.30
CA ARG A 103 5.47 -21.21 -5.44
C ARG A 103 6.10 -20.36 -4.35
N GLN A 104 6.05 -19.06 -4.51
CA GLN A 104 6.63 -18.11 -3.59
C GLN A 104 5.82 -18.04 -2.30
N HIS A 105 6.50 -18.16 -1.16
CA HIS A 105 5.91 -17.86 0.13
C HIS A 105 5.69 -16.35 0.26
N VAL A 106 4.50 -15.94 0.69
CA VAL A 106 4.18 -14.54 0.94
C VAL A 106 4.02 -14.34 2.44
N GLU A 107 4.89 -13.50 3.00
CA GLU A 107 4.85 -13.18 4.42
C GLU A 107 3.58 -12.42 4.76
N ASN A 108 2.88 -12.88 5.81
CA ASN A 108 1.67 -12.21 6.31
C ASN A 108 2.05 -11.26 7.45
N VAL A 109 2.10 -9.97 7.16
CA VAL A 109 2.26 -8.94 8.19
C VAL A 109 0.87 -8.56 8.70
N PRO A 110 0.58 -8.72 10.00
CA PRO A 110 -0.74 -8.42 10.54
C PRO A 110 -1.14 -6.96 10.34
N VAL A 111 -2.41 -6.73 10.00
CA VAL A 111 -3.01 -5.41 10.03
C VAL A 111 -3.41 -5.09 11.47
N GLU A 112 -2.73 -4.15 12.11
CA GLU A 112 -3.04 -3.73 13.48
C GLU A 112 -3.92 -2.49 13.51
N LYS A 113 -3.85 -1.65 12.47
CA LYS A 113 -4.68 -0.46 12.33
C LYS A 113 -5.69 -0.64 11.20
N TYR A 114 -6.96 -0.60 11.56
CA TYR A 114 -8.05 -0.60 10.59
C TYR A 114 -8.36 0.83 10.13
N ILE A 115 -8.50 1.01 8.82
CA ILE A 115 -8.94 2.27 8.23
C ILE A 115 -10.42 2.18 7.88
N VAL A 116 -11.15 3.28 8.12
CA VAL A 116 -12.60 3.35 7.91
C VAL A 116 -12.97 4.51 6.99
N GLY A 117 -14.10 4.37 6.30
CA GLY A 117 -14.61 5.45 5.43
C GLY A 117 -14.81 6.74 6.21
N GLY A 118 -14.38 7.86 5.62
CA GLY A 118 -14.43 9.18 6.24
C GLY A 118 -13.19 9.56 7.05
N GLU A 119 -12.32 8.60 7.35
CA GLU A 119 -11.07 8.86 8.08
C GLU A 119 -10.13 9.75 7.26
N ILE A 120 -9.39 10.61 7.95
CA ILE A 120 -8.36 11.46 7.35
C ILE A 120 -6.99 10.94 7.77
N ILE A 121 -6.16 10.60 6.79
CA ILE A 121 -4.78 10.14 7.00
C ILE A 121 -3.85 11.29 6.67
N LYS A 122 -2.98 11.66 7.60
CA LYS A 122 -2.07 12.81 7.47
C LYS A 122 -0.63 12.36 7.26
N PHE A 123 0.06 13.09 6.40
CA PHE A 123 1.52 13.00 6.23
C PHE A 123 2.05 14.37 5.82
N GLY A 124 3.12 14.84 6.48
CA GLY A 124 3.62 16.19 6.26
C GLY A 124 2.53 17.24 6.50
N THR A 125 2.33 18.11 5.51
CA THR A 125 1.24 19.09 5.50
C THR A 125 0.05 18.64 4.64
N SER A 126 0.06 17.38 4.22
CA SER A 126 -0.92 16.81 3.30
C SER A 126 -1.84 15.81 4.00
N GLU A 127 -2.96 15.52 3.36
CA GLU A 127 -3.92 14.55 3.89
C GLU A 127 -4.63 13.77 2.78
N LEU A 128 -5.09 12.57 3.12
CA LEU A 128 -5.91 11.73 2.26
C LEU A 128 -7.20 11.40 3.01
N GLN A 129 -8.33 11.52 2.33
CA GLN A 129 -9.61 11.04 2.83
C GLN A 129 -9.84 9.60 2.39
N VAL A 130 -10.25 8.75 3.31
CA VAL A 130 -10.62 7.36 3.01
C VAL A 130 -12.08 7.32 2.54
N LEU A 131 -12.30 6.75 1.36
CA LEU A 131 -13.64 6.50 0.81
C LEU A 131 -13.85 4.99 0.70
N THR A 132 -14.97 4.49 1.20
CA THR A 132 -15.32 3.07 1.01
C THR A 132 -15.85 2.86 -0.41
N VAL A 133 -15.27 1.90 -1.12
CA VAL A 133 -15.64 1.55 -2.50
C VAL A 133 -15.74 0.03 -2.65
N PRO A 134 -16.63 -0.63 -1.86
CA PRO A 134 -16.75 -2.09 -1.90
C PRO A 134 -17.21 -2.57 -3.27
N GLY A 135 -16.75 -3.76 -3.66
CA GLY A 135 -17.11 -4.36 -4.96
C GLY A 135 -16.02 -5.35 -5.37
N HIS A 136 -14.89 -4.85 -5.84
CA HIS A 136 -13.74 -5.70 -6.20
C HIS A 136 -13.27 -6.56 -5.02
N SER A 137 -13.26 -5.99 -3.82
CA SER A 137 -13.21 -6.72 -2.56
C SER A 137 -14.20 -6.12 -1.57
N PRO A 138 -14.61 -6.86 -0.51
CA PRO A 138 -15.56 -6.35 0.48
C PRO A 138 -15.03 -5.12 1.24
N GLY A 139 -13.72 -5.02 1.43
CA GLY A 139 -13.06 -3.93 2.16
C GLY A 139 -12.29 -2.96 1.26
N SER A 140 -12.61 -2.89 -0.03
CA SER A 140 -11.93 -1.92 -0.92
C SER A 140 -12.20 -0.49 -0.49
N VAL A 141 -11.12 0.30 -0.44
CA VAL A 141 -11.16 1.74 -0.17
C VAL A 141 -10.41 2.51 -1.25
N ALA A 142 -10.75 3.78 -1.40
CA ALA A 142 -10.00 4.72 -2.20
C ALA A 142 -9.39 5.79 -1.29
N PHE A 143 -8.23 6.30 -1.67
CA PHE A 143 -7.57 7.41 -0.98
C PHE A 143 -7.70 8.67 -1.83
N TYR A 144 -8.45 9.63 -1.33
CA TYR A 144 -8.86 10.82 -2.07
C TYR A 144 -8.20 12.09 -1.52
N ASN A 145 -7.73 12.94 -2.42
CA ASN A 145 -7.28 14.28 -2.05
C ASN A 145 -7.99 15.32 -2.92
N ASN A 146 -8.85 16.11 -2.30
CA ASN A 146 -9.63 17.14 -2.99
C ASN A 146 -8.75 18.28 -3.49
N LYS A 147 -7.78 18.72 -2.70
CA LYS A 147 -6.93 19.88 -3.01
C LYS A 147 -6.09 19.67 -4.26
N ASN A 148 -5.58 18.45 -4.47
CA ASN A 148 -4.77 18.10 -5.63
C ASN A 148 -5.58 17.38 -6.72
N GLY A 149 -6.85 17.08 -6.47
CA GLY A 149 -7.78 16.55 -7.46
C GLY A 149 -7.49 15.12 -7.93
N PHE A 150 -7.17 14.18 -7.02
CA PHE A 150 -6.93 12.80 -7.38
C PHE A 150 -7.56 11.81 -6.39
N ALA A 151 -7.71 10.57 -6.85
CA ALA A 151 -8.03 9.42 -6.00
C ALA A 151 -7.15 8.23 -6.41
N ILE A 152 -6.64 7.50 -5.43
CA ILE A 152 -5.95 6.22 -5.63
C ILE A 152 -6.94 5.11 -5.30
N VAL A 153 -7.15 4.23 -6.25
CA VAL A 153 -8.12 3.13 -6.14
C VAL A 153 -7.47 1.78 -6.40
#